data_5d40dfc7145532dfe08186bed0ce1f66
#
_entry.id   5d40dfc7145532dfe08186bed0ce1f66
#
_cell.length_a   1.000
_cell.length_b   1.000
_cell.length_c   1.000
_cell.angle_alpha   90.00
_cell.angle_beta   90.00
_cell.angle_gamma   90.00
#
_symmetry.space_group_name_H-M   'P 1'
#
loop_
_entity.id
_entity.type
_entity.pdbx_description
1 polymer ?
#
loop_
_entity_poly.entity_id
_entity_poly.type
_entity_poly.pdbx_seq_one_letter_code
_entity_poly.pdbx_strand_id
1 'polypeptide(L)'
;MPRRGNIIKRDVLPDPVYNSKLVTKLVNRIMLDGKKGTAQKILYNAFEIVEKKTGEAALDVFGKALSNITPIVELKVRRVGGQNYQVPVEVSKERKITLGLRWLVNYSRNRGEKTMEQRLAAEIIDAANGTGASVKKRDDTHKMAEANKAFAHFRW
;
A
#
# COMPACT_ATOMS: atom_id res chain seq x y z
N MET A 1 -13.80 21.03 -8.59
CA MET A 1 -13.95 19.58 -8.81
C MET A 1 -15.08 19.35 -9.79
N PRO A 2 -14.91 18.58 -10.87
CA PRO A 2 -15.97 18.30 -11.82
C PRO A 2 -17.07 17.48 -11.14
N ARG A 3 -18.30 17.96 -11.17
CA ARG A 3 -19.46 17.25 -10.60
C ARG A 3 -20.06 16.22 -11.56
N ARG A 4 -19.85 16.37 -12.88
CA ARG A 4 -20.50 15.56 -13.95
C ARG A 4 -19.56 15.15 -15.09
N GLY A 5 -18.27 15.29 -14.96
CA GLY A 5 -17.30 14.93 -16.00
C GLY A 5 -16.45 13.72 -15.65
N ASN A 6 -16.02 12.97 -16.66
CA ASN A 6 -15.01 11.93 -16.48
C ASN A 6 -13.68 12.56 -16.08
N ILE A 7 -13.12 12.09 -14.97
CA ILE A 7 -11.78 12.50 -14.52
C ILE A 7 -10.76 11.73 -15.35
N ILE A 8 -9.99 12.44 -16.17
CA ILE A 8 -8.87 11.84 -16.92
C ILE A 8 -7.81 11.40 -15.92
N LYS A 9 -7.59 10.11 -15.79
CA LYS A 9 -6.52 9.56 -14.96
C LYS A 9 -5.18 9.81 -15.67
N ARG A 10 -4.29 10.57 -15.03
CA ARG A 10 -2.91 10.74 -15.52
C ARG A 10 -2.14 9.46 -15.28
N ASP A 11 -1.52 8.91 -16.32
CA ASP A 11 -0.62 7.78 -16.18
C ASP A 11 0.72 8.23 -15.58
N VAL A 12 1.36 7.34 -14.86
CA VAL A 12 2.64 7.60 -14.19
C VAL A 12 3.76 7.03 -15.05
N LEU A 13 4.78 7.84 -15.33
CA LEU A 13 5.97 7.38 -16.04
C LEU A 13 6.71 6.34 -15.19
N PRO A 14 7.32 5.32 -15.81
CA PRO A 14 8.13 4.35 -15.09
C PRO A 14 9.36 5.01 -14.44
N ASP A 15 9.86 4.39 -13.40
CA ASP A 15 11.08 4.84 -12.72
C ASP A 15 12.30 4.68 -13.63
N PRO A 16 13.24 5.64 -13.67
CA PRO A 16 14.39 5.59 -14.58
C PRO A 16 15.39 4.48 -14.24
N VAL A 17 15.50 4.05 -12.98
CA VAL A 17 16.45 3.01 -12.54
C VAL A 17 15.86 1.63 -12.68
N TYR A 18 14.65 1.43 -12.16
CA TYR A 18 13.99 0.12 -12.11
C TYR A 18 12.97 -0.10 -13.23
N ASN A 19 12.75 0.87 -14.11
CA ASN A 19 11.78 0.83 -15.21
C ASN A 19 10.37 0.30 -14.80
N SER A 20 9.95 0.62 -13.59
CA SER A 20 8.71 0.12 -12.99
C SER A 20 7.76 1.24 -12.58
N LYS A 21 6.51 1.19 -13.05
CA LYS A 21 5.45 2.11 -12.62
C LYS A 21 5.08 1.95 -11.13
N LEU A 22 5.26 0.75 -10.57
CA LEU A 22 5.00 0.50 -9.14
C LEU A 22 6.02 1.22 -8.27
N VAL A 23 7.27 1.23 -8.67
CA VAL A 23 8.36 1.96 -7.99
C VAL A 23 8.05 3.46 -7.98
N THR A 24 7.66 4.03 -9.11
CA THR A 24 7.27 5.45 -9.18
C THR A 24 6.06 5.76 -8.27
N LYS A 25 5.06 4.89 -8.23
CA LYS A 25 3.91 5.03 -7.31
C LYS A 25 4.36 4.99 -5.85
N LEU A 26 5.32 4.15 -5.50
CA LEU A 26 5.90 4.09 -4.16
C LEU A 26 6.68 5.37 -3.82
N VAL A 27 7.53 5.87 -4.72
CA VAL A 27 8.22 7.17 -4.58
C VAL A 27 7.21 8.28 -4.29
N ASN A 28 6.15 8.38 -5.11
CA ASN A 28 5.12 9.39 -4.94
C ASN A 28 4.38 9.25 -3.59
N ARG A 29 4.34 8.06 -3.01
CA ARG A 29 3.73 7.83 -1.70
C ARG A 29 4.65 8.17 -0.55
N ILE A 30 5.95 7.96 -0.70
CA ILE A 30 6.99 8.36 0.29
C ILE A 30 7.15 9.87 0.30
N MET A 31 7.03 10.51 -0.85
CA MET A 31 7.27 11.95 -1.04
C MET A 31 6.40 12.80 -0.10
N LEU A 32 7.04 13.78 0.53
CA LEU A 32 6.43 14.85 1.33
C LEU A 32 6.85 16.21 0.71
N ASP A 33 5.96 17.18 0.76
CA ASP A 33 6.21 18.58 0.35
C ASP A 33 6.80 18.73 -1.08
N GLY A 34 6.48 17.79 -1.97
CA GLY A 34 7.01 17.80 -3.33
C GLY A 34 8.49 17.39 -3.48
N LYS A 35 9.16 16.95 -2.40
CA LYS A 35 10.59 16.58 -2.39
C LYS A 35 10.83 15.21 -3.03
N LYS A 36 10.60 15.10 -4.34
CA LYS A 36 10.68 13.83 -5.07
C LYS A 36 12.09 13.22 -5.07
N GLY A 37 13.14 14.02 -5.28
CA GLY A 37 14.53 13.54 -5.29
C GLY A 37 14.95 12.90 -3.98
N THR A 38 14.53 13.48 -2.84
CA THR A 38 14.76 12.89 -1.52
C THR A 38 14.02 11.54 -1.36
N ALA A 39 12.77 11.47 -1.82
CA ALA A 39 11.99 10.23 -1.76
C ALA A 39 12.60 9.12 -2.64
N GLN A 40 13.13 9.46 -3.82
CA GLN A 40 13.86 8.51 -4.68
C GLN A 40 15.12 7.98 -3.99
N LYS A 41 15.94 8.87 -3.41
CA LYS A 41 17.12 8.46 -2.65
C LYS A 41 16.77 7.49 -1.52
N ILE A 42 15.76 7.82 -0.73
CA ILE A 42 15.30 6.94 0.37
C ILE A 42 14.91 5.55 -0.17
N LEU A 43 14.17 5.51 -1.27
CA LEU A 43 13.74 4.22 -1.82
C LEU A 43 14.89 3.40 -2.40
N TYR A 44 15.80 4.03 -3.14
CA TYR A 44 16.93 3.32 -3.74
C TYR A 44 17.87 2.75 -2.65
N ASN A 45 18.18 3.55 -1.64
CA ASN A 45 18.97 3.09 -0.50
C ASN A 45 18.25 1.96 0.28
N ALA A 46 16.91 2.06 0.43
CA ALA A 46 16.14 0.98 1.04
C ALA A 46 16.21 -0.31 0.24
N PHE A 47 16.13 -0.25 -1.09
CA PHE A 47 16.26 -1.40 -1.95
C PHE A 47 17.66 -2.04 -1.90
N GLU A 48 18.73 -1.23 -1.85
CA GLU A 48 20.08 -1.76 -1.61
C GLU A 48 20.20 -2.49 -0.27
N ILE A 49 19.55 -1.97 0.79
CA ILE A 49 19.52 -2.65 2.09
C ILE A 49 18.77 -3.98 2.00
N VAL A 50 17.66 -4.02 1.26
CA VAL A 50 16.89 -5.26 1.05
C VAL A 50 17.75 -6.29 0.32
N GLU A 51 18.40 -5.93 -0.78
CA GLU A 51 19.28 -6.84 -1.55
C GLU A 51 20.43 -7.36 -0.71
N LYS A 52 21.09 -6.49 0.07
CA LYS A 52 22.19 -6.89 0.96
C LYS A 52 21.76 -7.86 2.06
N LYS A 53 20.51 -7.75 2.54
CA LYS A 53 20.01 -8.60 3.63
C LYS A 53 19.37 -9.90 3.16
N THR A 54 18.70 -9.89 2.00
CA THR A 54 17.95 -11.04 1.50
C THR A 54 18.73 -11.85 0.47
N GLY A 55 19.68 -11.23 -0.24
CA GLY A 55 20.38 -11.83 -1.38
C GLY A 55 19.51 -11.98 -2.64
N GLU A 56 18.26 -11.52 -2.61
CA GLU A 56 17.32 -11.54 -3.73
C GLU A 56 17.22 -10.14 -4.35
N ALA A 57 16.78 -10.07 -5.62
CA ALA A 57 16.51 -8.78 -6.26
C ALA A 57 15.42 -8.00 -5.50
N ALA A 58 15.70 -6.72 -5.21
CA ALA A 58 14.78 -5.89 -4.40
C ALA A 58 13.37 -5.80 -4.99
N LEU A 59 13.25 -5.79 -6.31
CA LEU A 59 11.94 -5.75 -6.99
C LEU A 59 11.11 -7.01 -6.72
N ASP A 60 11.72 -8.17 -6.66
CA ASP A 60 11.04 -9.43 -6.42
C ASP A 60 10.56 -9.52 -4.97
N VAL A 61 11.43 -9.14 -4.03
CA VAL A 61 11.07 -9.04 -2.61
C VAL A 61 9.94 -8.02 -2.40
N PHE A 62 10.03 -6.87 -3.05
CA PHE A 62 8.97 -5.85 -3.00
C PHE A 62 7.66 -6.35 -3.63
N GLY A 63 7.72 -7.09 -4.72
CA GLY A 63 6.57 -7.74 -5.34
C GLY A 63 5.87 -8.73 -4.41
N LYS A 64 6.65 -9.61 -3.75
CA LYS A 64 6.16 -10.53 -2.71
C LYS A 64 5.52 -9.77 -1.55
N ALA A 65 6.22 -8.75 -1.03
CA ALA A 65 5.70 -7.91 0.05
C ALA A 65 4.37 -7.25 -0.31
N LEU A 66 4.28 -6.65 -1.50
CA LEU A 66 3.07 -5.97 -1.96
C LEU A 66 1.89 -6.95 -2.12
N SER A 67 2.12 -8.15 -2.64
CA SER A 67 1.08 -9.19 -2.74
C SER A 67 0.56 -9.61 -1.37
N ASN A 68 1.45 -9.71 -0.37
CA ASN A 68 1.09 -10.06 1.00
C ASN A 68 0.33 -8.93 1.73
N ILE A 69 0.56 -7.66 1.38
CA ILE A 69 -0.10 -6.51 2.02
C ILE A 69 -1.45 -6.20 1.38
N THR A 70 -1.63 -6.48 0.07
CA THR A 70 -2.83 -6.05 -0.65
C THR A 70 -4.11 -6.75 -0.18
N PRO A 71 -5.16 -5.99 0.21
CA PRO A 71 -6.42 -6.58 0.65
C PRO A 71 -7.29 -7.02 -0.52
N ILE A 72 -8.09 -8.07 -0.31
CA ILE A 72 -9.12 -8.52 -1.25
C ILE A 72 -10.41 -7.73 -1.05
N VAL A 73 -10.74 -7.41 0.21
CA VAL A 73 -11.96 -6.71 0.61
C VAL A 73 -11.64 -5.46 1.44
N GLU A 74 -12.48 -4.45 1.35
CA GLU A 74 -12.45 -3.27 2.22
C GLU A 74 -13.86 -2.98 2.75
N LEU A 75 -13.96 -2.27 3.87
CA LEU A 75 -15.22 -1.82 4.41
C LEU A 75 -15.57 -0.42 3.89
N LYS A 76 -16.77 -0.27 3.36
CA LYS A 76 -17.34 1.04 2.99
C LYS A 76 -18.52 1.34 3.88
N VAL A 77 -18.55 2.55 4.41
CA VAL A 77 -19.71 3.03 5.17
C VAL A 77 -20.83 3.35 4.21
N ARG A 78 -22.01 2.77 4.47
CA ARG A 78 -23.27 3.06 3.76
C ARG A 78 -24.31 3.51 4.78
N ARG A 79 -25.07 4.53 4.45
CA ARG A 79 -26.17 5.03 5.28
C ARG A 79 -27.49 4.47 4.79
N VAL A 80 -28.14 3.68 5.64
CA VAL A 80 -29.42 3.03 5.32
C VAL A 80 -30.38 3.30 6.49
N GLY A 81 -31.56 3.87 6.21
CA GLY A 81 -32.56 4.15 7.25
C GLY A 81 -32.08 5.06 8.37
N GLY A 82 -31.13 5.98 8.08
CA GLY A 82 -30.57 6.89 9.11
C GLY A 82 -29.36 6.32 9.88
N GLN A 83 -29.06 5.02 9.77
CA GLN A 83 -27.91 4.39 10.44
C GLN A 83 -26.75 4.14 9.46
N ASN A 84 -25.52 4.15 9.98
CA ASN A 84 -24.31 3.88 9.22
C ASN A 84 -23.91 2.42 9.39
N TYR A 85 -23.86 1.68 8.27
CA TYR A 85 -23.41 0.30 8.21
C TYR A 85 -22.06 0.18 7.52
N GLN A 86 -21.19 -0.66 8.05
CA GLN A 86 -19.92 -1.02 7.41
C GLN A 86 -20.15 -2.20 6.48
N VAL A 87 -20.14 -1.94 5.19
CA VAL A 87 -20.43 -2.94 4.16
C VAL A 87 -19.14 -3.44 3.54
N PRO A 88 -18.88 -4.76 3.55
CA PRO A 88 -17.71 -5.33 2.89
C PRO A 88 -17.87 -5.28 1.37
N VAL A 89 -16.87 -4.73 0.69
CA VAL A 89 -16.84 -4.56 -0.77
C VAL A 89 -15.51 -5.07 -1.32
N GLU A 90 -15.53 -5.78 -2.43
CA GLU A 90 -14.32 -6.18 -3.12
C GLU A 90 -13.53 -4.98 -3.62
N VAL A 91 -12.22 -5.06 -3.51
CA VAL A 91 -11.32 -3.98 -3.88
C VAL A 91 -10.89 -4.13 -5.34
N SER A 92 -11.02 -3.06 -6.14
CA SER A 92 -10.54 -3.05 -7.53
C SER A 92 -9.01 -3.17 -7.60
N LYS A 93 -8.47 -3.66 -8.73
CA LYS A 93 -7.01 -3.88 -8.92
C LYS A 93 -6.18 -2.64 -8.61
N GLU A 94 -6.59 -1.46 -9.10
CA GLU A 94 -5.88 -0.20 -8.84
C GLU A 94 -5.94 0.22 -7.36
N ARG A 95 -7.08 0.01 -6.73
CA ARG A 95 -7.29 0.33 -5.32
C ARG A 95 -6.48 -0.58 -4.40
N LYS A 96 -6.35 -1.88 -4.73
CA LYS A 96 -5.48 -2.84 -4.02
C LYS A 96 -4.06 -2.30 -3.93
N ILE A 97 -3.46 -1.92 -5.06
CA ILE A 97 -2.11 -1.35 -5.12
C ILE A 97 -2.02 -0.08 -4.28
N THR A 98 -3.00 0.82 -4.40
CA THR A 98 -3.01 2.09 -3.65
C THR A 98 -3.05 1.85 -2.14
N LEU A 99 -3.86 0.90 -1.69
CA LEU A 99 -3.96 0.56 -0.25
C LEU A 99 -2.67 -0.11 0.23
N GLY A 100 -2.14 -1.07 -0.52
CA GLY A 100 -0.89 -1.75 -0.18
C GLY A 100 0.28 -0.79 -0.01
N LEU A 101 0.49 0.10 -0.98
CA LEU A 101 1.55 1.12 -0.90
C LEU A 101 1.32 2.11 0.25
N ARG A 102 0.06 2.48 0.51
CA ARG A 102 -0.28 3.37 1.63
C ARG A 102 0.06 2.73 2.97
N TRP A 103 -0.32 1.49 3.17
CA TRP A 103 -0.06 0.79 4.42
C TRP A 103 1.42 0.56 4.60
N LEU A 104 2.12 0.08 3.57
CA LEU A 104 3.57 -0.11 3.62
C LEU A 104 4.29 1.16 4.10
N VAL A 105 4.04 2.32 3.49
CA VAL A 105 4.72 3.57 3.86
C VAL A 105 4.29 4.06 5.24
N ASN A 106 3.01 3.97 5.59
CA ASN A 106 2.54 4.45 6.89
C ASN A 106 3.13 3.62 8.03
N TYR A 107 3.16 2.29 7.90
CA TYR A 107 3.71 1.43 8.94
C TYR A 107 5.24 1.47 8.99
N SER A 108 5.92 1.66 7.85
CA SER A 108 7.35 1.96 7.85
C SER A 108 7.68 3.21 8.67
N ARG A 109 6.90 4.28 8.54
CA ARG A 109 7.12 5.53 9.31
C ARG A 109 6.99 5.34 10.82
N ASN A 110 6.17 4.38 11.26
CA ASN A 110 5.92 4.11 12.68
C ASN A 110 6.95 3.15 13.31
N ARG A 111 7.92 2.66 12.53
CA ARG A 111 8.97 1.77 13.04
C ARG A 111 10.00 2.55 13.85
N GLY A 112 10.72 1.84 14.72
CA GLY A 112 11.71 2.40 15.63
C GLY A 112 13.12 2.58 15.08
N GLU A 113 13.42 2.10 13.84
CA GLU A 113 14.74 2.25 13.23
C GLU A 113 15.10 3.73 13.02
N LYS A 114 16.41 4.04 12.95
CA LYS A 114 16.90 5.41 12.93
C LYS A 114 16.51 6.18 11.67
N THR A 115 16.69 5.61 10.48
CA THR A 115 16.45 6.27 9.19
C THR A 115 15.23 5.71 8.48
N MET A 116 14.57 6.52 7.63
CA MET A 116 13.42 6.07 6.84
C MET A 116 13.80 4.96 5.86
N GLU A 117 15.02 4.94 5.36
CA GLU A 117 15.56 3.90 4.48
C GLU A 117 15.58 2.54 5.20
N GLN A 118 16.08 2.51 6.43
CA GLN A 118 16.13 1.31 7.27
C GLN A 118 14.72 0.83 7.64
N ARG A 119 13.82 1.76 8.01
CA ARG A 119 12.43 1.47 8.34
C ARG A 119 11.68 0.85 7.16
N LEU A 120 11.85 1.43 5.97
CA LEU A 120 11.20 0.95 4.76
C LEU A 120 11.75 -0.43 4.34
N ALA A 121 13.07 -0.61 4.37
CA ALA A 121 13.70 -1.89 4.05
C ALA A 121 13.25 -3.00 5.01
N ALA A 122 13.23 -2.72 6.31
CA ALA A 122 12.79 -3.70 7.30
C ALA A 122 11.32 -4.07 7.11
N GLU A 123 10.42 -3.09 6.87
CA GLU A 123 9.00 -3.38 6.63
C GLU A 123 8.78 -4.18 5.34
N ILE A 124 9.56 -3.92 4.26
CA ILE A 124 9.49 -4.70 3.01
C ILE A 124 9.89 -6.15 3.27
N ILE A 125 10.98 -6.40 4.00
CA ILE A 125 11.46 -7.75 4.32
C ILE A 125 10.44 -8.50 5.18
N ASP A 126 9.95 -7.85 6.26
CA ASP A 126 8.94 -8.46 7.13
C ASP A 126 7.65 -8.79 6.36
N ALA A 127 7.20 -7.88 5.50
CA ALA A 127 6.01 -8.09 4.69
C ALA A 127 6.20 -9.19 3.64
N ALA A 128 7.38 -9.33 3.04
CA ALA A 128 7.69 -10.42 2.12
C ALA A 128 7.61 -11.78 2.82
N ASN A 129 8.00 -11.83 4.10
CA ASN A 129 7.88 -13.02 4.95
C ASN A 129 6.47 -13.24 5.52
N GLY A 130 5.49 -12.43 5.15
CA GLY A 130 4.12 -12.54 5.65
C GLY A 130 3.92 -12.02 7.09
N THR A 131 4.87 -11.25 7.60
CA THR A 131 4.86 -10.64 8.93
C THR A 131 4.83 -9.11 8.83
N GLY A 132 4.92 -8.41 9.95
CA GLY A 132 4.97 -6.96 9.96
C GLY A 132 3.60 -6.28 10.12
N ALA A 133 3.65 -4.97 10.43
CA ALA A 133 2.46 -4.19 10.75
C ALA A 133 1.55 -3.93 9.55
N SER A 134 2.11 -3.87 8.35
CA SER A 134 1.37 -3.72 7.09
C SER A 134 0.51 -4.95 6.80
N VAL A 135 1.06 -6.15 7.00
CA VAL A 135 0.35 -7.42 6.82
C VAL A 135 -0.73 -7.58 7.89
N LYS A 136 -0.41 -7.26 9.14
CA LYS A 136 -1.38 -7.24 10.23
C LYS A 136 -2.58 -6.34 9.90
N LYS A 137 -2.33 -5.16 9.30
CA LYS A 137 -3.42 -4.27 8.88
C LYS A 137 -4.33 -4.89 7.82
N ARG A 138 -3.77 -5.65 6.87
CA ARG A 138 -4.57 -6.43 5.91
C ARG A 138 -5.45 -7.42 6.64
N ASP A 139 -4.87 -8.19 7.55
CA ASP A 139 -5.59 -9.23 8.28
C ASP A 139 -6.69 -8.65 9.17
N ASP A 140 -6.42 -7.54 9.87
CA ASP A 140 -7.42 -6.83 10.64
C ASP A 140 -8.57 -6.32 9.76
N THR A 141 -8.26 -5.82 8.55
CA THR A 141 -9.27 -5.38 7.58
C THR A 141 -10.13 -6.56 7.11
N HIS A 142 -9.52 -7.72 6.82
CA HIS A 142 -10.24 -8.94 6.43
C HIS A 142 -11.11 -9.46 7.57
N LYS A 143 -10.62 -9.50 8.81
CA LYS A 143 -11.39 -9.89 10.00
C LYS A 143 -12.61 -8.98 10.20
N MET A 144 -12.41 -7.66 10.09
CA MET A 144 -13.53 -6.72 10.16
C MET A 144 -14.55 -6.92 9.04
N ALA A 145 -14.10 -7.23 7.81
CA ALA A 145 -14.98 -7.49 6.69
C ALA A 145 -15.78 -8.79 6.90
N GLU A 146 -15.18 -9.81 7.47
CA GLU A 146 -15.85 -11.06 7.82
C GLU A 146 -16.89 -10.87 8.91
N ALA A 147 -16.56 -10.13 9.98
CA ALA A 147 -17.49 -9.80 11.05
C ALA A 147 -18.72 -9.00 10.54
N ASN A 148 -18.54 -8.18 9.51
CA ASN A 148 -19.62 -7.38 8.90
C ASN A 148 -20.26 -8.07 7.66
N LYS A 149 -20.01 -9.34 7.43
CA LYS A 149 -20.51 -10.10 6.27
C LYS A 149 -22.05 -10.10 6.17
N ALA A 150 -22.74 -10.02 7.30
CA ALA A 150 -24.21 -9.94 7.35
C ALA A 150 -24.76 -8.71 6.62
N PHE A 151 -24.00 -7.63 6.50
CA PHE A 151 -24.39 -6.39 5.82
C PHE A 151 -24.02 -6.34 4.34
N ALA A 152 -23.49 -7.43 3.77
CA ALA A 152 -23.07 -7.49 2.37
C ALA A 152 -24.20 -7.23 1.37
N HIS A 153 -25.46 -7.48 1.74
CA HIS A 153 -26.64 -7.22 0.91
C HIS A 153 -26.91 -5.71 0.70
N PHE A 154 -26.32 -4.82 1.49
CA PHE A 154 -26.36 -3.37 1.27
C PHE A 154 -25.31 -2.87 0.23
N ARG A 155 -24.74 -3.79 -0.54
CA ARG A 155 -23.76 -3.50 -1.58
C ARG A 155 -24.48 -3.10 -2.87
N TRP A 156 -24.69 -1.81 -3.11
CA TRP A 156 -25.12 -1.22 -4.38
C TRP A 156 -24.22 -0.07 -4.81
#